data_6c2a937c84317193f1737ba4359cfeda
#
_entry.id   6c2a937c84317193f1737ba4359cfeda
#
_cell.length_a   1.000
_cell.length_b   1.000
_cell.length_c   1.000
_cell.angle_alpha   90.00
_cell.angle_beta   90.00
_cell.angle_gamma   90.00
#
_symmetry.space_group_name_H-M   'P 1'
#
loop_
_entity.id
_entity.type
_entity.pdbx_description
1 polymer ?
#
loop_
_entity_poly.entity_id
_entity_poly.type
_entity_poly.pdbx_seq_one_letter_code
_entity_poly.pdbx_strand_id
1 'polypeptide(L)'
;MKCIEDEIPFELPEGWEWCRFTSVTVNRDSERKPISSANRTNVAKIYDYYGASGKIDKIDKFIFNEKLLLIGEDGANLVTRSKPIAFFAEGQYWVNNHAHCIDSTDKLILEYLCLYINAISLEKYVTGSAQPKMTQDNMNSILIALPPYEEQKRLEFQVNHILKTVSTIENEKEDIVNYIISAKSKILDLAIRGKLVPQDSNDEPASVLLERIRAEKEELIKQGKIKRDKKESIIFKGEDNSYYEKVGVEIR
;
A
#
# COMPACT_ATOMS: atom_id res chain seq x y z
N MET A 1 -3.77 -9.83 24.66
CA MET A 1 -4.82 -9.30 23.76
C MET A 1 -4.89 -7.79 23.99
N LYS A 2 -4.88 -6.99 22.92
CA LYS A 2 -4.97 -5.52 22.98
C LYS A 2 -6.25 -5.10 22.25
N CYS A 3 -7.07 -4.24 22.87
CA CYS A 3 -8.17 -3.58 22.19
C CYS A 3 -7.61 -2.52 21.24
N ILE A 4 -8.11 -2.43 20.02
CA ILE A 4 -7.68 -1.47 18.99
C ILE A 4 -8.85 -0.64 18.46
N GLU A 5 -9.97 -0.59 19.20
CA GLU A 5 -11.16 0.14 18.77
C GLU A 5 -10.84 1.61 18.44
N ASP A 6 -9.99 2.24 19.26
CA ASP A 6 -9.55 3.64 19.03
C ASP A 6 -8.67 3.82 17.76
N GLU A 7 -8.17 2.72 17.18
CA GLU A 7 -7.39 2.76 15.96
C GLU A 7 -8.27 2.63 14.71
N ILE A 8 -9.51 2.11 14.86
CA ILE A 8 -10.42 1.83 13.74
C ILE A 8 -11.03 3.15 13.23
N PRO A 9 -10.81 3.51 11.96
CA PRO A 9 -11.24 4.81 11.44
C PRO A 9 -12.71 4.85 11.00
N PHE A 10 -13.33 3.70 10.70
CA PHE A 10 -14.71 3.57 10.24
C PHE A 10 -15.20 2.12 10.33
N GLU A 11 -16.51 1.92 10.29
CA GLU A 11 -17.11 0.58 10.23
C GLU A 11 -16.91 -0.03 8.83
N LEU A 12 -16.59 -1.34 8.82
CA LEU A 12 -16.44 -2.08 7.56
C LEU A 12 -17.79 -2.53 6.99
N PRO A 13 -17.91 -2.59 5.65
CA PRO A 13 -18.99 -3.32 5.00
C PRO A 13 -18.95 -4.82 5.35
N GLU A 14 -20.05 -5.52 5.13
CA GLU A 14 -20.12 -6.97 5.28
C GLU A 14 -19.12 -7.66 4.32
N GLY A 15 -18.42 -8.66 4.83
CA GLY A 15 -17.40 -9.40 4.10
C GLY A 15 -16.03 -8.75 4.02
N TRP A 16 -15.88 -7.51 4.51
CA TRP A 16 -14.57 -6.86 4.64
C TRP A 16 -13.91 -7.20 5.97
N GLU A 17 -12.57 -7.16 6.01
CA GLU A 17 -11.80 -7.44 7.22
C GLU A 17 -10.72 -6.38 7.46
N TRP A 18 -10.50 -6.03 8.74
CA TRP A 18 -9.33 -5.26 9.12
C TRP A 18 -8.11 -6.17 9.22
N CYS A 19 -7.02 -5.75 8.59
CA CYS A 19 -5.71 -6.38 8.79
C CYS A 19 -4.60 -5.34 8.86
N ARG A 20 -3.42 -5.73 9.34
CA ARG A 20 -2.23 -4.90 9.24
C ARG A 20 -1.60 -5.04 7.87
N PHE A 21 -0.96 -3.96 7.40
CA PHE A 21 -0.24 -3.92 6.11
C PHE A 21 0.72 -5.11 5.97
N THR A 22 1.47 -5.43 7.03
CA THR A 22 2.39 -6.57 7.05
C THR A 22 1.71 -7.93 6.87
N SER A 23 0.41 -8.06 7.15
CA SER A 23 -0.30 -9.34 7.00
C SER A 23 -0.51 -9.76 5.55
N VAL A 24 -0.54 -8.80 4.64
CA VAL A 24 -0.85 -9.00 3.21
C VAL A 24 0.32 -8.65 2.28
N THR A 25 1.46 -8.27 2.83
CA THR A 25 2.63 -7.82 2.05
C THR A 25 3.90 -8.56 2.40
N VAL A 26 4.85 -8.52 1.48
CA VAL A 26 6.24 -8.98 1.64
C VAL A 26 7.16 -7.78 1.45
N ASN A 27 7.93 -7.45 2.48
CA ASN A 27 8.88 -6.35 2.41
C ASN A 27 10.19 -6.80 1.74
N ARG A 28 10.62 -6.05 0.72
CA ARG A 28 11.84 -6.28 -0.06
C ARG A 28 12.91 -5.21 0.16
N ASP A 29 12.80 -4.42 1.23
CA ASP A 29 13.71 -3.30 1.52
C ASP A 29 15.18 -3.71 1.68
N SER A 30 15.44 -4.93 2.12
CA SER A 30 16.80 -5.44 2.26
C SER A 30 17.57 -5.55 0.93
N GLU A 31 16.88 -5.52 -0.20
CA GLU A 31 17.46 -5.61 -1.54
C GLU A 31 17.82 -4.22 -2.12
N ARG A 32 17.28 -3.14 -1.53
CA ARG A 32 17.57 -1.77 -1.95
C ARG A 32 19.05 -1.42 -1.73
N LYS A 33 19.60 -0.62 -2.63
CA LYS A 33 20.99 -0.12 -2.51
C LYS A 33 21.05 1.35 -2.89
N PRO A 34 21.36 2.27 -1.95
CA PRO A 34 21.55 3.67 -2.27
C PRO A 34 22.84 3.86 -3.09
N ILE A 35 22.75 4.70 -4.11
CA ILE A 35 23.92 5.13 -4.89
C ILE A 35 23.93 6.66 -4.87
N SER A 36 25.03 7.23 -4.45
CA SER A 36 25.20 8.71 -4.41
C SER A 36 25.03 9.33 -5.79
N SER A 37 24.59 10.58 -5.83
CA SER A 37 24.46 11.34 -7.09
C SER A 37 25.77 11.41 -7.87
N ALA A 38 26.91 11.59 -7.17
CA ALA A 38 28.23 11.61 -7.78
C ALA A 38 28.54 10.30 -8.52
N ASN A 39 28.19 9.14 -7.95
CA ASN A 39 28.41 7.84 -8.57
C ASN A 39 27.43 7.52 -9.70
N ARG A 40 26.38 8.32 -9.87
CA ARG A 40 25.42 8.21 -10.98
C ARG A 40 25.69 9.19 -12.13
N THR A 41 26.56 10.18 -11.95
CA THR A 41 26.77 11.26 -12.92
C THR A 41 27.43 10.77 -14.21
N ASN A 42 28.41 9.88 -14.10
CA ASN A 42 29.27 9.47 -15.23
C ASN A 42 28.99 8.04 -15.70
N VAL A 43 27.76 7.53 -15.54
CA VAL A 43 27.35 6.19 -15.99
C VAL A 43 26.30 6.27 -17.10
N ALA A 44 26.17 5.22 -17.88
CA ALA A 44 25.13 5.13 -18.91
C ALA A 44 23.73 5.22 -18.26
N LYS A 45 22.82 5.98 -18.85
CA LYS A 45 21.47 6.26 -18.35
C LYS A 45 20.44 5.32 -18.96
N ILE A 46 20.51 4.02 -18.60
CA ILE A 46 19.72 2.94 -19.21
C ILE A 46 18.47 2.66 -18.39
N TYR A 47 18.66 2.31 -17.09
CA TYR A 47 17.60 1.84 -16.22
C TYR A 47 17.12 2.95 -15.29
N ASP A 48 15.83 2.98 -15.00
CA ASP A 48 15.24 3.96 -14.11
C ASP A 48 15.72 3.79 -12.66
N TYR A 49 16.01 4.91 -12.01
CA TYR A 49 16.41 4.99 -10.62
C TYR A 49 15.32 5.69 -9.80
N TYR A 50 14.71 4.94 -8.88
CA TYR A 50 13.58 5.40 -8.08
C TYR A 50 13.99 5.91 -6.70
N GLY A 51 13.27 6.93 -6.24
CA GLY A 51 13.33 7.50 -4.89
C GLY A 51 11.94 7.64 -4.28
N ALA A 52 11.82 8.42 -3.20
CA ALA A 52 10.58 8.57 -2.40
C ALA A 52 9.34 9.03 -3.19
N SER A 53 9.51 9.75 -4.29
CA SER A 53 8.40 10.36 -5.05
C SER A 53 8.41 9.97 -6.53
N GLY A 54 8.90 8.76 -6.83
CA GLY A 54 8.96 8.24 -8.17
C GLY A 54 10.37 8.21 -8.76
N LYS A 55 10.43 8.26 -10.07
CA LYS A 55 11.66 8.23 -10.86
C LYS A 55 12.44 9.54 -10.68
N ILE A 56 13.69 9.44 -10.21
CA ILE A 56 14.55 10.60 -9.92
C ILE A 56 15.79 10.70 -10.81
N ASP A 57 16.20 9.57 -11.44
CA ASP A 57 17.39 9.51 -12.30
C ASP A 57 17.34 8.24 -13.16
N LYS A 58 18.43 7.99 -13.89
CA LYS A 58 18.75 6.71 -14.53
C LYS A 58 20.16 6.23 -14.18
N ILE A 59 20.40 4.93 -14.31
CA ILE A 59 21.68 4.26 -14.00
C ILE A 59 21.98 3.17 -15.02
N ASP A 60 23.21 2.68 -15.05
CA ASP A 60 23.72 1.68 -16.00
C ASP A 60 23.35 0.22 -15.69
N LYS A 61 22.73 -0.04 -14.54
CA LYS A 61 22.38 -1.37 -14.04
C LYS A 61 21.07 -1.36 -13.27
N PHE A 62 20.53 -2.54 -13.00
CA PHE A 62 19.28 -2.73 -12.24
C PHE A 62 19.49 -3.72 -11.10
N ILE A 63 18.60 -3.68 -10.09
CA ILE A 63 18.52 -4.65 -9.00
C ILE A 63 17.18 -5.40 -9.01
N PHE A 64 16.14 -4.82 -9.58
CA PHE A 64 14.82 -5.45 -9.74
C PHE A 64 14.49 -5.63 -11.22
N ASN A 65 13.80 -6.72 -11.56
CA ASN A 65 13.25 -6.99 -12.88
C ASN A 65 11.85 -7.61 -12.72
N GLU A 66 10.97 -6.86 -12.10
CA GLU A 66 9.62 -7.29 -11.75
C GLU A 66 8.73 -6.07 -11.44
N LYS A 67 7.42 -6.30 -11.24
CA LYS A 67 6.51 -5.26 -10.77
C LYS A 67 6.46 -5.26 -9.24
N LEU A 68 6.86 -4.14 -8.62
CA LEU A 68 6.75 -3.91 -7.18
C LEU A 68 5.99 -2.61 -6.89
N LEU A 69 5.29 -2.59 -5.76
CA LEU A 69 4.73 -1.38 -5.20
C LEU A 69 5.84 -0.65 -4.42
N LEU A 70 6.13 0.58 -4.83
CA LEU A 70 7.04 1.46 -4.11
C LEU A 70 6.24 2.45 -3.27
N ILE A 71 6.66 2.66 -2.02
CA ILE A 71 6.01 3.59 -1.09
C ILE A 71 7.07 4.54 -0.55
N GLY A 72 6.85 5.85 -0.65
CA GLY A 72 7.79 6.85 -0.15
C GLY A 72 8.09 6.65 1.33
N GLU A 73 9.39 6.55 1.68
CA GLU A 73 9.85 6.37 3.06
C GLU A 73 10.06 7.70 3.78
N ASP A 74 10.51 8.74 3.06
CA ASP A 74 10.83 10.05 3.65
C ASP A 74 10.55 11.22 2.70
N GLY A 75 10.63 12.42 3.26
CA GLY A 75 10.48 13.67 2.53
C GLY A 75 9.14 14.37 2.73
N ALA A 76 9.11 15.65 2.35
CA ALA A 76 7.93 16.51 2.53
C ALA A 76 6.67 15.98 1.85
N ASN A 77 6.81 15.17 0.80
CA ASN A 77 5.68 14.60 0.08
C ASN A 77 4.79 13.69 0.94
N LEU A 78 5.33 13.07 1.99
CA LEU A 78 4.54 12.29 2.96
C LEU A 78 3.42 13.10 3.62
N VAL A 79 3.65 14.41 3.77
CA VAL A 79 2.71 15.36 4.38
C VAL A 79 1.97 16.15 3.31
N THR A 80 2.72 16.74 2.34
CA THR A 80 2.13 17.64 1.33
C THR A 80 1.28 16.90 0.29
N ARG A 81 1.56 15.61 0.04
CA ARG A 81 0.84 14.75 -0.92
C ARG A 81 0.71 15.38 -2.32
N SER A 82 1.70 16.17 -2.72
CA SER A 82 1.75 16.81 -4.04
C SER A 82 1.94 15.79 -5.19
N LYS A 83 2.45 14.59 -4.83
CA LYS A 83 2.59 13.42 -5.71
C LYS A 83 2.07 12.18 -5.01
N PRO A 84 1.72 11.11 -5.75
CA PRO A 84 1.40 9.82 -5.14
C PRO A 84 2.50 9.37 -4.17
N ILE A 85 2.11 8.86 -3.01
CA ILE A 85 3.03 8.27 -2.03
C ILE A 85 3.37 6.83 -2.42
N ALA A 86 2.37 6.09 -2.91
CA ALA A 86 2.51 4.73 -3.43
C ALA A 86 2.39 4.74 -4.95
N PHE A 87 3.31 4.06 -5.63
CA PHE A 87 3.38 3.97 -7.08
C PHE A 87 4.08 2.68 -7.51
N PHE A 88 3.84 2.22 -8.75
CA PHE A 88 4.50 1.02 -9.26
C PHE A 88 5.81 1.33 -9.97
N ALA A 89 6.78 0.43 -9.81
CA ALA A 89 7.92 0.27 -10.71
C ALA A 89 7.82 -1.11 -11.38
N GLU A 90 8.12 -1.18 -12.67
CA GLU A 90 7.98 -2.39 -13.47
C GLU A 90 9.16 -2.53 -14.44
N GLY A 91 9.50 -3.78 -14.79
CA GLY A 91 10.64 -4.12 -15.64
C GLY A 91 11.96 -4.01 -14.88
N GLN A 92 13.00 -3.50 -15.55
CA GLN A 92 14.36 -3.39 -14.99
C GLN A 92 14.60 -2.00 -14.42
N TYR A 93 14.86 -1.92 -13.11
CA TYR A 93 15.05 -0.65 -12.43
C TYR A 93 15.88 -0.79 -11.16
N TRP A 94 16.25 0.35 -10.58
CA TRP A 94 16.97 0.49 -9.32
C TRP A 94 16.16 1.31 -8.32
N VAL A 95 16.20 0.93 -7.04
CA VAL A 95 15.54 1.68 -5.97
C VAL A 95 16.58 2.06 -4.91
N ASN A 96 16.52 3.31 -4.43
CA ASN A 96 17.31 3.78 -3.32
C ASN A 96 16.61 3.51 -1.96
N ASN A 97 17.22 3.98 -0.89
CA ASN A 97 16.71 3.83 0.48
C ASN A 97 15.63 4.83 0.89
N HIS A 98 15.10 5.64 -0.04
CA HIS A 98 14.04 6.62 0.21
C HIS A 98 12.64 6.13 -0.21
N ALA A 99 12.54 4.92 -0.72
CA ALA A 99 11.27 4.27 -1.01
C ALA A 99 11.28 2.82 -0.49
N HIS A 100 10.22 2.41 0.20
CA HIS A 100 9.97 1.01 0.54
C HIS A 100 9.65 0.21 -0.71
N CYS A 101 10.17 -1.01 -0.80
CA CYS A 101 9.89 -1.97 -1.86
C CYS A 101 8.97 -3.06 -1.35
N ILE A 102 7.76 -3.10 -1.86
CA ILE A 102 6.69 -3.97 -1.37
C ILE A 102 6.24 -4.94 -2.45
N ASP A 103 6.22 -6.20 -2.08
CA ASP A 103 5.65 -7.29 -2.85
C ASP A 103 4.46 -7.94 -2.11
N SER A 104 3.79 -8.86 -2.77
CA SER A 104 2.77 -9.73 -2.18
C SER A 104 2.75 -11.07 -2.93
N THR A 105 2.27 -12.10 -2.27
CA THR A 105 1.98 -13.40 -2.91
C THR A 105 0.84 -13.26 -3.93
N ASP A 106 -0.05 -12.30 -3.73
CA ASP A 106 -1.09 -11.93 -4.68
C ASP A 106 -0.84 -10.51 -5.23
N LYS A 107 -0.55 -10.42 -6.52
CA LYS A 107 -0.22 -9.14 -7.17
C LYS A 107 -1.43 -8.19 -7.28
N LEU A 108 -2.66 -8.71 -7.26
CA LEU A 108 -3.86 -7.87 -7.29
C LEU A 108 -3.98 -7.03 -6.03
N ILE A 109 -3.58 -7.58 -4.88
CA ILE A 109 -3.63 -6.86 -3.61
C ILE A 109 -2.73 -5.61 -3.64
N LEU A 110 -1.64 -5.63 -4.40
CA LEU A 110 -0.75 -4.48 -4.56
C LEU A 110 -1.45 -3.30 -5.26
N GLU A 111 -2.31 -3.59 -6.25
CA GLU A 111 -3.10 -2.55 -6.93
C GLU A 111 -4.06 -1.88 -5.94
N TYR A 112 -4.80 -2.68 -5.18
CA TYR A 112 -5.67 -2.16 -4.12
C TYR A 112 -4.88 -1.36 -3.06
N LEU A 113 -3.74 -1.89 -2.59
CA LEU A 113 -2.89 -1.20 -1.61
C LEU A 113 -2.33 0.12 -2.15
N CYS A 114 -2.00 0.19 -3.44
CA CYS A 114 -1.58 1.43 -4.08
C CYS A 114 -2.69 2.50 -3.99
N LEU A 115 -3.92 2.14 -4.30
CA LEU A 115 -5.08 3.02 -4.14
C LEU A 115 -5.29 3.41 -2.67
N TYR A 116 -5.28 2.43 -1.78
CA TYR A 116 -5.53 2.61 -0.36
C TYR A 116 -4.54 3.57 0.30
N ILE A 117 -3.23 3.34 0.12
CA ILE A 117 -2.16 4.19 0.70
C ILE A 117 -2.24 5.62 0.15
N ASN A 118 -2.61 5.79 -1.11
CA ASN A 118 -2.80 7.10 -1.69
C ASN A 118 -4.09 7.80 -1.23
N ALA A 119 -5.05 7.08 -0.67
CA ALA A 119 -6.33 7.62 -0.21
C ALA A 119 -6.33 8.01 1.27
N ILE A 120 -5.69 7.22 2.15
CA ILE A 120 -5.71 7.45 3.61
C ILE A 120 -4.76 8.57 4.04
N SER A 121 -5.03 9.20 5.20
CA SER A 121 -4.05 10.06 5.87
C SER A 121 -2.93 9.20 6.47
N LEU A 122 -1.69 9.58 6.21
CA LEU A 122 -0.50 8.92 6.75
C LEU A 122 0.08 9.66 7.98
N GLU A 123 -0.55 10.72 8.46
CA GLU A 123 -0.02 11.55 9.56
C GLU A 123 0.31 10.74 10.82
N LYS A 124 -0.52 9.76 11.17
CA LYS A 124 -0.31 8.87 12.33
C LYS A 124 0.96 8.00 12.19
N TYR A 125 1.41 7.76 10.97
CA TYR A 125 2.49 6.82 10.63
C TYR A 125 3.79 7.54 10.27
N VAL A 126 3.76 8.87 10.20
CA VAL A 126 4.90 9.72 9.85
C VAL A 126 5.46 10.36 11.12
N THR A 127 6.77 10.32 11.29
CA THR A 127 7.50 10.96 12.39
C THR A 127 8.48 11.99 11.83
N GLY A 128 8.91 12.95 12.69
CA GLY A 128 9.86 13.99 12.31
C GLY A 128 9.20 15.19 11.61
N SER A 129 9.21 16.35 12.27
CA SER A 129 8.63 17.58 11.76
C SER A 129 9.46 18.25 10.66
N ALA A 130 10.81 18.25 10.80
CA ALA A 130 11.71 18.87 9.83
C ALA A 130 11.96 17.96 8.61
N GLN A 131 12.04 16.66 8.83
CA GLN A 131 12.18 15.65 7.78
C GLN A 131 11.18 14.51 8.06
N PRO A 132 9.96 14.59 7.50
CA PRO A 132 8.96 13.55 7.67
C PRO A 132 9.49 12.19 7.21
N LYS A 133 9.28 11.17 8.04
CA LYS A 133 9.71 9.80 7.75
C LYS A 133 8.67 8.80 8.20
N MET A 134 8.35 7.85 7.32
CA MET A 134 7.55 6.66 7.62
C MET A 134 8.49 5.45 7.69
N THR A 135 8.79 5.00 8.90
CA THR A 135 9.65 3.82 9.10
C THR A 135 8.94 2.54 8.65
N GLN A 136 9.69 1.46 8.43
CA GLN A 136 9.12 0.15 8.12
C GLN A 136 8.13 -0.31 9.20
N ASP A 137 8.42 -0.11 10.48
CA ASP A 137 7.53 -0.47 11.59
C ASP A 137 6.22 0.32 11.52
N ASN A 138 6.29 1.63 11.24
CA ASN A 138 5.11 2.47 11.10
C ASN A 138 4.27 2.05 9.88
N MET A 139 4.90 1.82 8.74
CA MET A 139 4.23 1.31 7.54
C MET A 139 3.55 -0.04 7.81
N ASN A 140 4.25 -0.97 8.46
CA ASN A 140 3.72 -2.29 8.79
C ASN A 140 2.51 -2.23 9.74
N SER A 141 2.41 -1.17 10.54
CA SER A 141 1.31 -0.93 11.47
C SER A 141 0.05 -0.34 10.82
N ILE A 142 0.11 0.07 9.55
CA ILE A 142 -1.04 0.64 8.85
C ILE A 142 -2.19 -0.37 8.84
N LEU A 143 -3.37 0.08 9.26
CA LEU A 143 -4.61 -0.67 9.15
C LEU A 143 -5.14 -0.63 7.72
N ILE A 144 -5.44 -1.79 7.18
CA ILE A 144 -5.99 -1.96 5.84
C ILE A 144 -7.41 -2.48 5.96
N ALA A 145 -8.37 -1.77 5.40
CA ALA A 145 -9.73 -2.26 5.18
C ALA A 145 -9.70 -3.15 3.93
N LEU A 146 -9.63 -4.46 4.12
CA LEU A 146 -9.44 -5.43 3.04
C LEU A 146 -10.78 -5.93 2.50
N PRO A 147 -11.13 -5.63 1.23
CA PRO A 147 -12.34 -6.15 0.59
C PRO A 147 -12.19 -7.59 0.15
N PRO A 148 -13.30 -8.30 -0.10
CA PRO A 148 -13.29 -9.56 -0.82
C PRO A 148 -12.53 -9.47 -2.15
N TYR A 149 -11.86 -10.55 -2.54
CA TYR A 149 -10.95 -10.57 -3.70
C TYR A 149 -11.57 -10.04 -5.01
N GLU A 150 -12.77 -10.50 -5.35
CA GLU A 150 -13.44 -10.04 -6.57
C GLU A 150 -13.91 -8.58 -6.45
N GLU A 151 -14.16 -8.10 -5.25
CA GLU A 151 -14.48 -6.69 -5.02
C GLU A 151 -13.24 -5.79 -5.20
N GLN A 152 -12.04 -6.25 -4.83
CA GLN A 152 -10.80 -5.54 -5.13
C GLN A 152 -10.65 -5.24 -6.62
N LYS A 153 -10.93 -6.23 -7.49
CA LYS A 153 -10.89 -6.05 -8.96
C LYS A 153 -11.90 -5.00 -9.44
N ARG A 154 -13.13 -5.08 -8.92
CA ARG A 154 -14.18 -4.12 -9.29
C ARG A 154 -13.82 -2.70 -8.84
N LEU A 155 -13.27 -2.56 -7.63
CA LEU A 155 -12.82 -1.28 -7.08
C LEU A 155 -11.69 -0.69 -7.92
N GLU A 156 -10.66 -1.48 -8.23
CA GLU A 156 -9.54 -1.06 -9.07
C GLU A 156 -10.03 -0.56 -10.43
N PHE A 157 -10.85 -1.37 -11.11
CA PHE A 157 -11.40 -1.00 -12.42
C PHE A 157 -12.21 0.29 -12.35
N GLN A 158 -13.13 0.42 -11.39
CA GLN A 158 -13.99 1.59 -11.26
C GLN A 158 -13.22 2.85 -10.88
N VAL A 159 -12.31 2.76 -9.92
CA VAL A 159 -11.47 3.90 -9.51
C VAL A 159 -10.63 4.38 -10.69
N ASN A 160 -9.93 3.48 -11.38
CA ASN A 160 -9.09 3.83 -12.52
C ASN A 160 -9.91 4.43 -13.68
N HIS A 161 -11.09 3.87 -13.96
CA HIS A 161 -11.99 4.41 -14.98
C HIS A 161 -12.47 5.83 -14.64
N ILE A 162 -12.91 6.05 -13.41
CA ILE A 162 -13.40 7.36 -12.96
C ILE A 162 -12.26 8.37 -12.92
N LEU A 163 -11.09 8.00 -12.37
CA LEU A 163 -9.92 8.90 -12.33
C LEU A 163 -9.43 9.27 -13.73
N LYS A 164 -9.48 8.34 -14.69
CA LYS A 164 -9.17 8.62 -16.09
C LYS A 164 -10.17 9.62 -16.69
N THR A 165 -11.46 9.44 -16.44
CA THR A 165 -12.50 10.38 -16.88
C THR A 165 -12.29 11.76 -16.27
N VAL A 166 -12.02 11.82 -14.96
CA VAL A 166 -11.72 13.07 -14.25
C VAL A 166 -10.49 13.76 -14.87
N SER A 167 -9.41 13.01 -15.14
CA SER A 167 -8.20 13.56 -15.78
C SER A 167 -8.46 14.09 -17.18
N THR A 168 -9.36 13.48 -17.94
CA THR A 168 -9.76 14.01 -19.25
C THR A 168 -10.46 15.37 -19.11
N ILE A 169 -11.36 15.50 -18.12
CA ILE A 169 -12.04 16.77 -17.83
C ILE A 169 -11.05 17.85 -17.34
N GLU A 170 -10.04 17.45 -16.54
CA GLU A 170 -8.97 18.35 -16.06
C GLU A 170 -8.22 19.02 -17.20
N ASN A 171 -7.93 18.27 -18.27
CA ASN A 171 -7.20 18.79 -19.43
C ASN A 171 -8.00 19.79 -20.27
N GLU A 172 -9.33 19.81 -20.09
CA GLU A 172 -10.23 20.64 -20.90
C GLU A 172 -10.58 21.99 -20.25
N LYS A 173 -10.41 22.16 -18.92
CA LYS A 173 -10.79 23.42 -18.23
C LYS A 173 -10.00 23.69 -16.94
N GLU A 174 -9.17 24.72 -16.94
CA GLU A 174 -8.40 25.20 -15.78
C GLU A 174 -9.25 25.60 -14.56
N ASP A 175 -10.50 26.03 -14.74
CA ASP A 175 -11.38 26.55 -13.67
C ASP A 175 -12.02 25.45 -12.78
N ILE A 176 -11.84 24.18 -13.13
CA ILE A 176 -12.47 23.03 -12.42
C ILE A 176 -11.54 22.40 -11.38
N VAL A 177 -10.30 22.85 -11.25
CA VAL A 177 -9.23 22.20 -10.45
C VAL A 177 -9.69 21.87 -9.01
N ASN A 178 -10.30 22.79 -8.31
CA ASN A 178 -10.72 22.58 -6.90
C ASN A 178 -11.87 21.56 -6.76
N TYR A 179 -12.82 21.57 -7.68
CA TYR A 179 -13.92 20.60 -7.69
C TYR A 179 -13.42 19.18 -8.01
N ILE A 180 -12.45 19.07 -8.91
CA ILE A 180 -11.87 17.80 -9.32
C ILE A 180 -11.06 17.14 -8.20
N ILE A 181 -10.25 17.93 -7.46
CA ILE A 181 -9.51 17.43 -6.30
C ILE A 181 -10.50 16.87 -5.24
N SER A 182 -11.58 17.61 -4.98
CA SER A 182 -12.62 17.17 -4.06
C SER A 182 -13.33 15.90 -4.55
N ALA A 183 -13.63 15.82 -5.85
CA ALA A 183 -14.25 14.65 -6.47
C ALA A 183 -13.34 13.40 -6.38
N LYS A 184 -12.05 13.55 -6.71
CA LYS A 184 -11.07 12.45 -6.56
C LYS A 184 -11.02 11.95 -5.13
N SER A 185 -10.88 12.84 -4.16
CA SER A 185 -10.86 12.50 -2.74
C SER A 185 -12.13 11.76 -2.32
N LYS A 186 -13.29 12.24 -2.77
CA LYS A 186 -14.58 11.61 -2.46
C LYS A 186 -14.73 10.22 -3.07
N ILE A 187 -14.27 10.05 -4.31
CA ILE A 187 -14.29 8.75 -5.00
C ILE A 187 -13.42 7.74 -4.26
N LEU A 188 -12.21 8.14 -3.88
CA LEU A 188 -11.29 7.28 -3.13
C LEU A 188 -11.84 6.96 -1.73
N ASP A 189 -12.43 7.95 -1.03
CA ASP A 189 -13.09 7.71 0.26
C ASP A 189 -14.24 6.70 0.13
N LEU A 190 -15.09 6.83 -0.90
CA LEU A 190 -16.17 5.88 -1.17
C LEU A 190 -15.65 4.48 -1.49
N ALA A 191 -14.52 4.38 -2.24
CA ALA A 191 -13.91 3.10 -2.60
C ALA A 191 -13.41 2.35 -1.36
N ILE A 192 -12.58 3.01 -0.52
CA ILE A 192 -12.01 2.36 0.68
C ILE A 192 -13.03 2.07 1.78
N ARG A 193 -14.21 2.68 1.72
CA ARG A 193 -15.34 2.40 2.62
C ARG A 193 -16.33 1.39 2.05
N GLY A 194 -16.04 0.77 0.91
CA GLY A 194 -16.93 -0.18 0.26
C GLY A 194 -18.25 0.41 -0.24
N LYS A 195 -18.27 1.72 -0.54
CA LYS A 195 -19.49 2.44 -0.99
C LYS A 195 -19.49 2.78 -2.49
N LEU A 196 -18.41 2.47 -3.20
CA LEU A 196 -18.27 2.82 -4.62
C LEU A 196 -18.89 1.79 -5.55
N VAL A 197 -18.80 0.51 -5.19
CA VAL A 197 -19.41 -0.60 -5.96
C VAL A 197 -20.40 -1.37 -5.09
N PRO A 198 -21.46 -1.95 -5.66
CA PRO A 198 -22.33 -2.86 -4.93
C PRO A 198 -21.54 -4.07 -4.42
N GLN A 199 -21.86 -4.52 -3.22
CA GLN A 199 -21.35 -5.79 -2.72
C GLN A 199 -22.06 -6.94 -3.44
N ASP A 200 -21.32 -8.02 -3.74
CA ASP A 200 -21.87 -9.26 -4.26
C ASP A 200 -21.82 -10.32 -3.15
N SER A 201 -22.98 -10.83 -2.75
CA SER A 201 -23.08 -11.87 -1.72
C SER A 201 -22.45 -13.21 -2.12
N ASN A 202 -22.11 -13.40 -3.40
CA ASN A 202 -21.41 -14.58 -3.90
C ASN A 202 -19.88 -14.42 -3.84
N ASP A 203 -19.35 -13.23 -3.52
CA ASP A 203 -17.92 -13.04 -3.35
C ASP A 203 -17.41 -13.83 -2.13
N GLU A 204 -16.26 -14.47 -2.29
CA GLU A 204 -15.55 -15.12 -1.18
C GLU A 204 -15.18 -14.05 -0.13
N PRO A 205 -15.55 -14.24 1.16
CA PRO A 205 -15.20 -13.30 2.22
C PRO A 205 -13.71 -13.06 2.35
N ALA A 206 -13.30 -11.84 2.72
CA ALA A 206 -11.89 -11.48 2.90
C ALA A 206 -11.19 -12.31 4.00
N SER A 207 -11.91 -12.86 4.97
CA SER A 207 -11.37 -13.79 5.98
C SER A 207 -10.74 -15.02 5.33
N VAL A 208 -11.38 -15.61 4.30
CA VAL A 208 -10.85 -16.77 3.56
C VAL A 208 -9.58 -16.38 2.78
N LEU A 209 -9.56 -15.20 2.17
CA LEU A 209 -8.36 -14.67 1.52
C LEU A 209 -7.20 -14.50 2.52
N LEU A 210 -7.48 -13.95 3.71
CA LEU A 210 -6.46 -13.79 4.77
C LEU A 210 -5.89 -15.13 5.25
N GLU A 211 -6.74 -16.16 5.39
CA GLU A 211 -6.27 -17.52 5.74
C GLU A 211 -5.34 -18.10 4.67
N ARG A 212 -5.72 -17.96 3.40
CA ARG A 212 -4.90 -18.42 2.26
C ARG A 212 -3.54 -17.70 2.22
N ILE A 213 -3.53 -16.37 2.37
CA ILE A 213 -2.28 -15.57 2.43
C ILE A 213 -1.40 -16.03 3.59
N ARG A 214 -1.97 -16.27 4.78
CA ARG A 214 -1.23 -16.79 5.94
C ARG A 214 -0.59 -18.15 5.65
N ALA A 215 -1.36 -19.06 5.06
CA ALA A 215 -0.85 -20.39 4.70
C ALA A 215 0.32 -20.31 3.71
N GLU A 216 0.21 -19.48 2.68
CA GLU A 216 1.29 -19.24 1.70
C GLU A 216 2.53 -18.59 2.34
N LYS A 217 2.33 -17.59 3.21
CA LYS A 217 3.45 -16.97 3.97
C LYS A 217 4.16 -18.00 4.85
N GLU A 218 3.43 -18.86 5.57
CA GLU A 218 4.02 -19.92 6.37
C GLU A 218 4.84 -20.90 5.53
N GLU A 219 4.37 -21.25 4.35
CA GLU A 219 5.13 -22.11 3.44
C GLU A 219 6.43 -21.43 2.95
N LEU A 220 6.36 -20.14 2.62
CA LEU A 220 7.54 -19.36 2.24
C LEU A 220 8.55 -19.22 3.40
N ILE A 221 8.07 -19.11 4.65
CA ILE A 221 8.92 -19.10 5.84
C ILE A 221 9.60 -20.47 6.01
N LYS A 222 8.85 -21.58 5.89
CA LYS A 222 9.43 -22.93 5.95
C LYS A 222 10.48 -23.17 4.87
N GLN A 223 10.29 -22.62 3.68
CA GLN A 223 11.25 -22.68 2.59
C GLN A 223 12.46 -21.75 2.77
N GLY A 224 12.48 -20.94 3.84
CA GLY A 224 13.55 -19.97 4.09
C GLY A 224 13.57 -18.78 3.14
N LYS A 225 12.52 -18.58 2.33
CA LYS A 225 12.42 -17.48 1.36
C LYS A 225 12.11 -16.15 2.00
N ILE A 226 11.34 -16.16 3.09
CA ILE A 226 11.03 -14.96 3.90
C ILE A 226 11.24 -15.26 5.37
N LYS A 227 11.48 -14.20 6.17
CA LYS A 227 11.60 -14.32 7.63
C LYS A 227 10.24 -14.08 8.28
N ARG A 228 9.98 -14.79 9.38
CA ARG A 228 8.79 -14.55 10.21
C ARG A 228 8.86 -13.16 10.83
N ASP A 229 7.78 -12.39 10.67
CA ASP A 229 7.62 -11.13 11.39
C ASP A 229 7.16 -11.43 12.83
N LYS A 230 7.98 -10.99 13.81
CA LYS A 230 7.67 -11.17 15.23
C LYS A 230 6.49 -10.30 15.70
N LYS A 231 6.10 -9.30 14.92
CA LYS A 231 4.99 -8.37 15.19
C LYS A 231 3.74 -8.68 14.36
N GLU A 232 3.74 -9.80 13.60
CA GLU A 232 2.55 -10.19 12.85
C GLU A 232 1.35 -10.34 13.79
N SER A 233 0.23 -9.79 13.39
CA SER A 233 -0.96 -9.73 14.22
C SER A 233 -2.22 -10.13 13.46
N ILE A 234 -3.24 -10.51 14.24
CA ILE A 234 -4.59 -10.78 13.74
C ILE A 234 -5.54 -9.79 14.40
N ILE A 235 -6.32 -9.08 13.58
CA ILE A 235 -7.40 -8.23 14.02
C ILE A 235 -8.72 -9.01 13.91
N PHE A 236 -9.55 -8.94 14.94
CA PHE A 236 -10.85 -9.59 14.97
C PHE A 236 -11.85 -8.78 15.80
N LYS A 237 -13.14 -8.97 15.53
CA LYS A 237 -14.22 -8.35 16.28
C LYS A 237 -14.62 -9.26 17.44
N GLY A 238 -14.65 -8.72 18.65
CA GLY A 238 -15.08 -9.45 19.86
C GLY A 238 -16.61 -9.54 19.99
N GLU A 239 -17.07 -10.30 21.00
CA GLU A 239 -18.51 -10.44 21.30
C GLU A 239 -19.19 -9.13 21.73
N ASP A 240 -18.41 -8.18 22.25
CA ASP A 240 -18.81 -6.82 22.62
C ASP A 240 -18.85 -5.84 21.42
N ASN A 241 -18.68 -6.34 20.19
CA ASN A 241 -18.55 -5.58 18.95
C ASN A 241 -17.29 -4.70 18.84
N SER A 242 -16.37 -4.73 19.81
CA SER A 242 -15.09 -3.99 19.76
C SER A 242 -14.04 -4.74 18.95
N TYR A 243 -13.11 -3.99 18.30
CA TYR A 243 -12.01 -4.60 17.57
C TYR A 243 -10.81 -4.88 18.47
N TYR A 244 -10.26 -6.08 18.34
CA TYR A 244 -9.12 -6.57 19.09
C TYR A 244 -7.99 -6.96 18.16
N GLU A 245 -6.75 -6.75 18.61
CA GLU A 245 -5.55 -7.18 17.95
C GLU A 245 -4.82 -8.21 18.82
N LYS A 246 -4.47 -9.34 18.24
CA LYS A 246 -3.60 -10.33 18.87
C LYS A 246 -2.26 -10.33 18.15
N VAL A 247 -1.20 -9.91 18.84
CA VAL A 247 0.18 -9.81 18.32
C VAL A 247 0.96 -11.07 18.70
N GLY A 248 1.85 -11.54 17.81
CA GLY A 248 2.76 -12.65 18.08
C GLY A 248 2.05 -13.99 18.11
N VAL A 249 1.19 -14.27 17.14
CA VAL A 249 0.48 -15.57 17.05
C VAL A 249 1.45 -16.64 16.58
N GLU A 250 1.92 -17.50 17.50
CA GLU A 250 2.39 -18.83 17.11
C GLU A 250 1.17 -19.63 16.64
N ILE A 251 1.09 -19.84 15.33
CA ILE A 251 0.13 -20.80 14.76
C ILE A 251 0.72 -22.19 15.06
N ARG A 252 0.11 -22.86 16.03
CA ARG A 252 0.36 -24.30 16.28
C ARG A 252 -0.51 -25.14 15.36
#